data_5a7060c04f78f6379f2a6e1f49de34eb
#
_entry.id   5a7060c04f78f6379f2a6e1f49de34eb
#
_cell.length_a   1.000
_cell.length_b   1.000
_cell.length_c   1.000
_cell.angle_alpha   90.00
_cell.angle_beta   90.00
_cell.angle_gamma   90.00
#
_symmetry.space_group_name_H-M   'P 1'
#
loop_
_entity.id
_entity.type
_entity.pdbx_description
1 polymer ?
#
loop_
_entity_poly.entity_id
_entity_poly.type
_entity_poly.pdbx_seq_one_letter_code
_entity_poly.pdbx_strand_id
1 'polypeptide(L)'
;MIMAGGTGGHVYPALSIADALRDRNVDVVWLGTKRGLESRLVPEAGLRLECLDASAWMGTSWRRRIVLPFVLLRALWQALNIVSRWQPSVVLGMGGFAAGPGGLAAWLMRRPLVIHEANARAGRTNRLLAPL
;
A
#
# COMPACT_ATOMS: atom_id res chain seq x y z
N MET A 1 -1.40 3.64 -9.48
CA MET A 1 -1.88 3.26 -8.10
C MET A 1 -0.84 3.67 -7.08
N ILE A 2 -1.24 4.28 -5.98
CA ILE A 2 -0.34 4.62 -4.86
C ILE A 2 -0.65 3.68 -3.68
N MET A 3 0.39 3.16 -3.04
CA MET A 3 0.28 2.28 -1.87
C MET A 3 1.00 2.94 -0.70
N ALA A 4 0.25 3.44 0.25
CA ALA A 4 0.79 4.04 1.47
C ALA A 4 -0.19 3.86 2.62
N GLY A 5 0.34 3.70 3.84
CA GLY A 5 -0.51 3.59 5.00
C GLY A 5 0.22 3.55 6.33
N GLY A 6 -0.56 3.65 7.39
CA GLY A 6 -0.13 3.58 8.77
C GLY A 6 0.21 4.95 9.35
N THR A 7 1.38 5.49 9.08
CA THR A 7 1.88 6.74 9.68
C THR A 7 1.88 7.92 8.72
N GLY A 8 1.87 9.15 9.28
CA GLY A 8 1.94 10.38 8.49
C GLY A 8 3.16 10.49 7.59
N GLY A 9 4.31 9.90 8.02
CA GLY A 9 5.53 9.89 7.21
C GLY A 9 5.42 9.19 5.86
N HIS A 10 4.46 8.29 5.70
CA HIS A 10 4.14 7.65 4.43
C HIS A 10 2.96 8.31 3.71
N VAL A 11 1.94 8.71 4.46
CA VAL A 11 0.66 9.17 3.90
C VAL A 11 0.77 10.58 3.33
N TYR A 12 1.37 11.54 4.06
CA TYR A 12 1.45 12.93 3.58
C TYR A 12 2.31 13.09 2.31
N PRO A 13 3.53 12.52 2.21
CA PRO A 13 4.28 12.59 0.96
C PRO A 13 3.55 11.94 -0.21
N ALA A 14 2.83 10.84 0.05
CA ALA A 14 2.05 10.16 -0.98
C ALA A 14 0.86 10.99 -1.45
N LEU A 15 0.19 11.74 -0.57
CA LEU A 15 -0.87 12.69 -0.94
C LEU A 15 -0.31 13.82 -1.82
N SER A 16 0.85 14.39 -1.48
CA SER A 16 1.48 15.42 -2.31
C SER A 16 1.80 14.91 -3.73
N ILE A 17 2.23 13.64 -3.84
CA ILE A 17 2.45 13.01 -5.16
C ILE A 17 1.11 12.80 -5.87
N ALA A 18 0.08 12.35 -5.17
CA ALA A 18 -1.25 12.16 -5.74
C ALA A 18 -1.82 13.47 -6.31
N ASP A 19 -1.68 14.57 -5.59
CA ASP A 19 -2.11 15.90 -6.06
C ASP A 19 -1.34 16.33 -7.31
N ALA A 20 -0.02 16.19 -7.31
CA ALA A 20 0.81 16.52 -8.47
C ALA A 20 0.51 15.64 -9.70
N LEU A 21 0.05 14.41 -9.52
CA LEU A 21 -0.40 13.54 -10.60
C LEU A 21 -1.78 13.96 -11.12
N ARG A 22 -2.70 14.34 -10.24
CA ARG A 22 -4.03 14.86 -10.61
C ARG A 22 -3.95 16.14 -11.41
N ASP A 23 -3.04 17.05 -11.04
CA ASP A 23 -2.77 18.28 -11.80
C ASP A 23 -2.30 17.99 -13.24
N ARG A 24 -1.81 16.78 -13.48
CA ARG A 24 -1.41 16.27 -14.81
C ARG A 24 -2.48 15.38 -15.47
N ASN A 25 -3.69 15.38 -14.95
CA ASN A 25 -4.82 14.55 -15.39
C ASN A 25 -4.52 13.04 -15.35
N VAL A 26 -3.72 12.59 -14.38
CA VAL A 26 -3.46 11.16 -14.14
C VAL A 26 -4.43 10.64 -13.11
N ASP A 27 -5.15 9.57 -13.46
CA ASP A 27 -6.05 8.89 -12.53
C ASP A 27 -5.25 8.18 -11.41
N VAL A 28 -5.61 8.49 -10.17
CA VAL A 28 -4.98 7.92 -8.98
C VAL A 28 -6.00 7.10 -8.20
N VAL A 29 -5.64 5.85 -7.91
CA VAL A 29 -6.30 5.00 -6.93
C VAL A 29 -5.31 4.69 -5.81
N TRP A 30 -5.81 4.68 -4.58
CA TRP A 30 -5.00 4.43 -3.39
C TRP A 30 -5.28 3.04 -2.82
N LEU A 31 -4.22 2.32 -2.47
CA LEU A 31 -4.29 1.07 -1.71
C LEU A 31 -3.77 1.31 -0.29
N GLY A 32 -4.61 1.10 0.69
CA GLY A 32 -4.31 1.34 2.10
C GLY A 32 -4.96 0.30 3.02
N THR A 33 -5.25 0.71 4.24
CA THR A 33 -5.95 -0.10 5.25
C THR A 33 -7.11 0.67 5.86
N LYS A 34 -8.05 -0.04 6.47
CA LYS A 34 -9.24 0.58 7.10
C LYS A 34 -8.94 1.37 8.38
N ARG A 35 -7.75 1.21 8.97
CA ARG A 35 -7.41 1.72 10.32
C ARG A 35 -6.24 2.70 10.35
N GLY A 36 -5.55 2.93 9.23
CA GLY A 36 -4.46 3.89 9.14
C GLY A 36 -4.96 5.31 8.92
N LEU A 37 -4.05 6.29 8.97
CA LEU A 37 -4.37 7.69 8.65
C LEU A 37 -4.97 7.86 7.26
N GLU A 38 -4.58 7.00 6.33
CA GLU A 38 -5.08 6.97 4.95
C GLU A 38 -6.58 6.74 4.88
N SER A 39 -7.18 6.02 5.84
CA SER A 39 -8.63 5.74 5.82
C SER A 39 -9.49 7.01 5.93
N ARG A 40 -8.93 8.07 6.50
CA ARG A 40 -9.57 9.37 6.61
C ARG A 40 -9.05 10.36 5.56
N LEU A 41 -7.74 10.53 5.48
CA LEU A 41 -7.14 11.58 4.66
C LEU A 41 -7.31 11.37 3.15
N VAL A 42 -7.31 10.12 2.69
CA VAL A 42 -7.44 9.81 1.25
C VAL A 42 -8.84 10.15 0.71
N PRO A 43 -9.95 9.75 1.38
CA PRO A 43 -11.29 10.21 0.99
C PRO A 43 -11.49 11.73 1.13
N GLU A 44 -10.94 12.36 2.19
CA GLU A 44 -10.99 13.81 2.37
C GLU A 44 -10.30 14.56 1.20
N ALA A 45 -9.24 13.97 0.62
CA ALA A 45 -8.56 14.49 -0.57
C ALA A 45 -9.30 14.15 -1.90
N GLY A 46 -10.49 13.56 -1.84
CA GLY A 46 -11.27 13.18 -3.02
C GLY A 46 -10.68 12.03 -3.83
N LEU A 47 -9.80 11.21 -3.23
CA LEU A 47 -9.18 10.06 -3.87
C LEU A 47 -9.93 8.76 -3.56
N ARG A 48 -9.91 7.84 -4.51
CA ARG A 48 -10.45 6.48 -4.28
C ARG A 48 -9.51 5.65 -3.43
N LEU A 49 -10.04 5.13 -2.31
CA LEU A 49 -9.32 4.27 -1.39
C LEU A 49 -9.83 2.83 -1.50
N GLU A 50 -8.94 1.92 -1.86
CA GLU A 50 -9.11 0.48 -1.74
C GLU A 50 -8.40 0.00 -0.47
N CYS A 51 -9.07 -0.84 0.32
CA CYS A 51 -8.56 -1.25 1.62
C CYS A 51 -8.22 -2.74 1.67
N LEU A 52 -7.03 -3.06 2.15
CA LEU A 52 -6.68 -4.39 2.61
C LEU A 52 -7.18 -4.61 4.05
N ASP A 53 -7.66 -5.80 4.32
CA ASP A 53 -8.04 -6.20 5.67
C ASP A 53 -6.79 -6.60 6.48
N ALA A 54 -6.31 -5.64 7.27
CA ALA A 54 -5.14 -5.80 8.15
C ALA A 54 -5.55 -5.99 9.62
N SER A 55 -6.81 -6.32 9.90
CA SER A 55 -7.37 -6.33 11.27
C SER A 55 -6.65 -7.27 12.24
N ALA A 56 -6.07 -8.35 11.74
CA ALA A 56 -5.33 -9.32 12.55
C ALA A 56 -3.84 -8.96 12.79
N TRP A 57 -3.34 -7.85 12.21
CA TRP A 57 -1.96 -7.40 12.41
C TRP A 57 -1.69 -6.84 13.81
N MET A 58 -2.73 -6.46 14.55
CA MET A 58 -2.61 -5.78 15.84
C MET A 58 -2.70 -6.76 17.02
N GLY A 59 -1.56 -7.22 17.52
CA GLY A 59 -1.44 -8.04 18.72
C GLY A 59 0.00 -8.47 19.01
N THR A 60 0.35 -8.69 20.26
CA THR A 60 1.72 -9.03 20.70
C THR A 60 1.90 -10.51 21.10
N SER A 61 0.84 -11.35 21.00
CA SER A 61 0.83 -12.74 21.44
C SER A 61 1.51 -13.70 20.44
N TRP A 62 2.02 -14.87 20.95
CA TRP A 62 2.53 -15.97 20.15
C TRP A 62 1.54 -16.48 19.09
N ARG A 63 0.23 -16.39 19.37
CA ARG A 63 -0.85 -16.66 18.39
C ARG A 63 -0.72 -15.84 17.11
N ARG A 64 -0.16 -14.63 17.19
CA ARG A 64 0.14 -13.77 16.03
C ARG A 64 1.09 -14.43 15.03
N ARG A 65 2.12 -15.15 15.53
CA ARG A 65 3.08 -15.84 14.65
C ARG A 65 2.41 -16.92 13.80
N ILE A 66 1.42 -17.61 14.37
CA ILE A 66 0.66 -18.64 13.64
C ILE A 66 -0.34 -18.02 12.65
N VAL A 67 -1.00 -16.92 13.04
CA VAL A 67 -2.03 -16.27 12.20
C VAL A 67 -1.42 -15.39 11.10
N LEU A 68 -0.21 -14.86 11.31
CA LEU A 68 0.44 -13.94 10.38
C LEU A 68 0.53 -14.46 8.93
N PRO A 69 0.94 -15.70 8.63
CA PRO A 69 0.99 -16.21 7.26
C PRO A 69 -0.39 -16.14 6.56
N PHE A 70 -1.46 -16.50 7.28
CA PHE A 70 -2.82 -16.47 6.74
C PHE A 70 -3.29 -15.03 6.46
N VAL A 71 -2.95 -14.09 7.36
CA VAL A 71 -3.25 -12.66 7.15
C VAL A 71 -2.52 -12.12 5.93
N LEU A 72 -1.25 -12.47 5.76
CA LEU A 72 -0.46 -12.05 4.61
C LEU A 72 -0.96 -12.67 3.30
N LEU A 73 -1.31 -13.96 3.30
CA LEU A 73 -1.90 -14.62 2.13
C LEU A 73 -3.24 -14.00 1.75
N ARG A 74 -4.10 -13.73 2.74
CA ARG A 74 -5.38 -13.03 2.51
C ARG A 74 -5.16 -11.61 1.96
N ALA A 75 -4.24 -10.85 2.55
CA ALA A 75 -3.91 -9.51 2.07
C ALA A 75 -3.33 -9.53 0.65
N LEU A 76 -2.48 -10.52 0.33
CA LEU A 76 -1.96 -10.71 -1.02
C LEU A 76 -3.09 -11.05 -2.01
N TRP A 77 -3.97 -11.95 -1.65
CA TRP A 77 -5.13 -12.29 -2.49
C TRP A 77 -6.02 -11.08 -2.75
N GLN A 78 -6.30 -10.27 -1.72
CA GLN A 78 -7.05 -9.02 -1.87
C GLN A 78 -6.30 -8.02 -2.78
N ALA A 79 -4.99 -7.87 -2.59
CA ALA A 79 -4.17 -6.99 -3.42
C ALA A 79 -4.16 -7.43 -4.89
N LEU A 80 -4.03 -8.74 -5.17
CA LEU A 80 -4.12 -9.29 -6.53
C LEU A 80 -5.46 -8.95 -7.19
N ASN A 81 -6.58 -9.13 -6.47
CA ASN A 81 -7.89 -8.78 -6.99
C ASN A 81 -8.04 -7.27 -7.27
N ILE A 82 -7.50 -6.42 -6.39
CA ILE A 82 -7.54 -4.98 -6.56
C ILE A 82 -6.68 -4.56 -7.76
N VAL A 83 -5.44 -5.03 -7.84
CA VAL A 83 -4.54 -4.73 -8.97
C VAL A 83 -5.11 -5.26 -10.29
N SER A 84 -5.74 -6.45 -10.29
CA SER A 84 -6.42 -7.01 -11.46
C SER A 84 -7.60 -6.16 -11.93
N ARG A 85 -8.40 -5.65 -11.00
CA ARG A 85 -9.57 -4.82 -11.30
C ARG A 85 -9.19 -3.44 -11.83
N TRP A 86 -8.21 -2.81 -11.21
CA TRP A 86 -7.77 -1.45 -11.56
C TRP A 86 -6.76 -1.40 -12.70
N GLN A 87 -6.03 -2.47 -12.95
CA GLN A 87 -4.99 -2.59 -13.99
C GLN A 87 -4.06 -1.36 -14.06
N PRO A 88 -3.45 -0.94 -12.96
CA PRO A 88 -2.65 0.27 -12.94
C PRO A 88 -1.48 0.16 -13.92
N SER A 89 -1.21 1.24 -14.66
CA SER A 89 -0.04 1.33 -15.54
C SER A 89 1.26 1.32 -14.75
N VAL A 90 1.23 1.88 -13.52
CA VAL A 90 2.37 1.93 -12.61
C VAL A 90 1.86 1.87 -11.17
N VAL A 91 2.65 1.26 -10.30
CA VAL A 91 2.37 1.15 -8.87
C VAL A 91 3.48 1.82 -8.07
N LEU A 92 3.12 2.74 -7.18
CA LEU A 92 4.06 3.46 -6.31
C LEU A 92 3.89 2.99 -4.87
N GLY A 93 4.90 2.34 -4.31
CA GLY A 93 5.00 1.93 -2.91
C GLY A 93 5.70 2.98 -2.06
N MET A 94 4.98 3.58 -1.12
CA MET A 94 5.50 4.59 -0.19
C MET A 94 5.78 4.01 1.20
N GLY A 95 5.50 2.71 1.40
CA GLY A 95 5.67 2.04 2.70
C GLY A 95 4.37 1.75 3.44
N GLY A 96 4.51 1.22 4.66
CA GLY A 96 3.40 0.73 5.46
C GLY A 96 2.98 -0.71 5.09
N PHE A 97 1.93 -1.20 5.78
CA PHE A 97 1.48 -2.58 5.60
C PHE A 97 0.97 -2.85 4.17
N ALA A 98 0.18 -1.93 3.63
CA ALA A 98 -0.46 -2.13 2.32
C ALA A 98 0.55 -2.23 1.17
N ALA A 99 1.69 -1.55 1.28
CA ALA A 99 2.74 -1.58 0.27
C ALA A 99 3.37 -2.98 0.11
N GLY A 100 3.43 -3.80 1.16
CA GLY A 100 3.99 -5.16 1.08
C GLY A 100 3.19 -6.08 0.16
N PRO A 101 1.96 -6.47 0.53
CA PRO A 101 1.11 -7.30 -0.32
C PRO A 101 0.80 -6.67 -1.68
N GLY A 102 0.61 -5.34 -1.72
CA GLY A 102 0.34 -4.62 -2.95
C GLY A 102 1.52 -4.61 -3.92
N GLY A 103 2.75 -4.39 -3.42
CA GLY A 103 3.96 -4.43 -4.24
C GLY A 103 4.24 -5.83 -4.77
N LEU A 104 4.07 -6.86 -3.93
CA LEU A 104 4.19 -8.25 -4.38
C LEU A 104 3.13 -8.60 -5.43
N ALA A 105 1.88 -8.12 -5.27
CA ALA A 105 0.83 -8.31 -6.26
C ALA A 105 1.16 -7.61 -7.59
N ALA A 106 1.68 -6.38 -7.53
CA ALA A 106 2.12 -5.64 -8.71
C ALA A 106 3.22 -6.41 -9.46
N TRP A 107 4.23 -6.89 -8.75
CA TRP A 107 5.31 -7.68 -9.33
C TRP A 107 4.81 -8.98 -9.98
N LEU A 108 3.98 -9.77 -9.28
CA LEU A 108 3.38 -11.01 -9.81
C LEU A 108 2.56 -10.75 -11.08
N MET A 109 1.90 -9.59 -11.15
CA MET A 109 1.11 -9.18 -12.30
C MET A 109 1.90 -8.38 -13.34
N ARG A 110 3.23 -8.34 -13.22
CA ARG A 110 4.14 -7.64 -14.14
C ARG A 110 3.79 -6.16 -14.34
N ARG A 111 3.30 -5.51 -13.26
CA ARG A 111 3.07 -4.06 -13.25
C ARG A 111 4.34 -3.36 -12.79
N PRO A 112 4.79 -2.31 -13.48
CA PRO A 112 5.95 -1.52 -13.05
C PRO A 112 5.77 -1.06 -11.60
N LEU A 113 6.76 -1.35 -10.75
CA LEU A 113 6.77 -1.00 -9.34
C LEU A 113 7.85 0.03 -9.07
N VAL A 114 7.44 1.17 -8.53
CA VAL A 114 8.33 2.22 -8.04
C VAL A 114 8.25 2.21 -6.52
N ILE A 115 9.38 2.28 -5.84
CA ILE A 115 9.44 2.34 -4.37
C ILE A 115 10.04 3.68 -3.96
N HIS A 116 9.35 4.37 -3.07
CA HIS A 116 9.83 5.59 -2.44
C HIS A 116 10.08 5.36 -0.95
N GLU A 117 11.19 5.87 -0.45
CA GLU A 117 11.54 5.83 0.97
C GLU A 117 11.83 7.25 1.48
N ALA A 118 11.04 7.69 2.44
CA ALA A 118 11.18 9.02 3.05
C ALA A 118 12.11 9.02 4.28
N ASN A 119 12.48 7.86 4.80
CA ASN A 119 13.29 7.73 6.00
C ASN A 119 14.78 7.49 5.64
N ALA A 120 15.67 7.91 6.52
CA ALA A 120 17.12 7.66 6.38
C ALA A 120 17.49 6.15 6.34
N ARG A 121 16.62 5.29 6.86
CA ARG A 121 16.75 3.83 6.79
C ARG A 121 15.48 3.25 6.18
N ALA A 122 15.67 2.46 5.15
CA ALA A 122 14.54 1.80 4.49
C ALA A 122 13.75 0.92 5.46
N GLY A 123 12.44 1.11 5.47
CA GLY A 123 11.49 0.30 6.20
C GLY A 123 11.54 -1.17 5.77
N ARG A 124 11.06 -2.09 6.63
CA ARG A 124 11.06 -3.53 6.35
C ARG A 124 10.38 -3.87 5.02
N THR A 125 9.23 -3.26 4.77
CA THR A 125 8.46 -3.47 3.54
C THR A 125 9.27 -3.06 2.31
N ASN A 126 9.85 -1.86 2.31
CA ASN A 126 10.62 -1.36 1.17
C ASN A 126 11.88 -2.21 0.93
N ARG A 127 12.55 -2.67 2.01
CA ARG A 127 13.70 -3.59 1.86
C ARG A 127 13.34 -4.95 1.26
N LEU A 128 12.13 -5.46 1.54
CA LEU A 128 11.66 -6.72 0.97
C LEU A 128 11.24 -6.57 -0.50
N LEU A 129 10.74 -5.41 -0.89
CA LEU A 129 10.30 -5.14 -2.25
C LEU A 129 11.41 -4.67 -3.18
N ALA A 130 12.49 -4.09 -2.64
CA ALA A 130 13.58 -3.52 -3.45
C ALA A 130 14.27 -4.49 -4.43
N PRO A 131 14.33 -5.82 -4.18
CA PRO A 131 14.89 -6.78 -5.15
C PRO A 131 13.94 -7.15 -6.29
N LEU A 132 12.64 -6.77 -6.23
CA LEU A 132 11.62 -7.11 -7.22
C LEU A 132 11.60 -6.13 -8.39
#